data_14ec4be908d38525a973d4685d1c6f51
#
_entry.id   14ec4be908d38525a973d4685d1c6f51
#
_cell.length_a   1.000
_cell.length_b   1.000
_cell.length_c   1.000
_cell.angle_alpha   90.00
_cell.angle_beta   90.00
_cell.angle_gamma   90.00
#
_symmetry.space_group_name_H-M   'P 1'
#
loop_
_entity.id
_entity.type
_entity.pdbx_description
1 polymer ?
#
loop_
_entity_poly.entity_id
_entity_poly.type
_entity_poly.pdbx_seq_one_letter_code
_entity_poly.pdbx_strand_id
1 'polypeptide(L)'
;MTSKSKEKPLGMRIGENVFCIGYLVFALVAEIIFCTRYLNTGSLMAQLCMVMTFLLGGGDAFHLIPRIVYNFKGETSDRGQQRKREFWLGLGNLVSSITMTVFYIFFFMVMAMKHGMNDAYSIMPDKFSLFIVLVVLAVIRIVLCLFPQNHWFSKDHETNWGLYRNIPFVIMGVITVCYLIIVYQEWLLAILVTVSFVCYMVVVLGARKKPMLGMMMIPKTVCYIWMIALFL
;
A
#
# COMPACT_ATOMS: atom_id res chain seq x y z
N MET A 1 10.23 -6.69 34.71
CA MET A 1 10.48 -5.26 34.42
C MET A 1 9.72 -4.92 33.14
N THR A 2 8.55 -4.30 33.28
CA THR A 2 7.72 -3.86 32.15
C THR A 2 8.34 -2.58 31.58
N SER A 3 8.99 -2.68 30.43
CA SER A 3 9.42 -1.51 29.67
C SER A 3 8.19 -0.69 29.30
N LYS A 4 7.92 0.42 29.99
CA LYS A 4 6.97 1.44 29.54
C LYS A 4 7.42 1.88 28.14
N SER A 5 6.68 1.53 27.11
CA SER A 5 6.89 2.09 25.77
C SER A 5 6.74 3.61 25.92
N LYS A 6 7.79 4.38 25.60
CA LYS A 6 7.73 5.85 25.65
C LYS A 6 6.62 6.28 24.67
N GLU A 7 5.58 6.92 25.19
CA GLU A 7 4.56 7.54 24.36
C GLU A 7 5.19 8.49 23.34
N LYS A 8 4.68 8.45 22.11
CA LYS A 8 5.11 9.40 21.09
C LYS A 8 4.79 10.83 21.56
N PRO A 9 5.71 11.81 21.36
CA PRO A 9 5.43 13.21 21.66
C PRO A 9 4.13 13.70 21.01
N LEU A 10 3.37 14.53 21.70
CA LEU A 10 2.06 15.02 21.24
C LEU A 10 2.15 15.66 19.83
N GLY A 11 3.17 16.48 19.58
CA GLY A 11 3.36 17.11 18.28
C GLY A 11 3.55 16.10 17.14
N MET A 12 4.26 14.99 17.40
CA MET A 12 4.45 13.92 16.41
C MET A 12 3.13 13.20 16.11
N ARG A 13 2.29 12.96 17.13
CA ARG A 13 0.96 12.33 16.96
C ARG A 13 0.02 13.22 16.14
N ILE A 14 0.03 14.53 16.41
CA ILE A 14 -0.79 15.49 15.67
C ILE A 14 -0.31 15.57 14.22
N GLY A 15 0.98 15.73 13.98
CA GLY A 15 1.54 15.80 12.61
C GLY A 15 1.24 14.54 11.79
N GLU A 16 1.36 13.36 12.40
CA GLU A 16 1.01 12.09 11.79
C GLU A 16 -0.48 12.02 11.42
N ASN A 17 -1.38 12.46 12.32
CA ASN A 17 -2.82 12.45 12.06
C ASN A 17 -3.21 13.44 10.95
N VAL A 18 -2.65 14.66 10.96
CA VAL A 18 -2.89 15.66 9.90
C VAL A 18 -2.46 15.12 8.54
N PHE A 19 -1.28 14.49 8.47
CA PHE A 19 -0.81 13.87 7.23
C PHE A 19 -1.74 12.75 6.75
N CYS A 20 -2.14 11.83 7.65
CA CYS A 20 -3.02 10.73 7.32
C CYS A 20 -4.40 11.21 6.82
N ILE A 21 -4.96 12.24 7.46
CA ILE A 21 -6.25 12.83 7.06
C ILE A 21 -6.09 13.48 5.68
N GLY A 22 -5.03 14.28 5.48
CA GLY A 22 -4.76 14.92 4.18
C GLY A 22 -4.62 13.91 3.04
N TYR A 23 -3.93 12.80 3.29
CA TYR A 23 -3.81 11.72 2.33
C TYR A 23 -5.16 11.06 2.00
N LEU A 24 -5.98 10.76 3.00
CA LEU A 24 -7.30 10.14 2.77
C LEU A 24 -8.23 11.08 2.01
N VAL A 25 -8.19 12.39 2.29
CA VAL A 25 -8.93 13.40 1.54
C VAL A 25 -8.45 13.45 0.09
N PHE A 26 -7.13 13.46 -0.15
CA PHE A 26 -6.57 13.41 -1.51
C PHE A 26 -7.04 12.15 -2.26
N ALA A 27 -6.96 10.98 -1.64
CA ALA A 27 -7.38 9.73 -2.25
C ALA A 27 -8.88 9.75 -2.61
N LEU A 28 -9.72 10.29 -1.73
CA LEU A 28 -11.16 10.44 -1.99
C LEU A 28 -11.44 11.41 -3.15
N VAL A 29 -10.75 12.54 -3.20
CA VAL A 29 -10.90 13.52 -4.31
C VAL A 29 -10.45 12.90 -5.63
N ALA A 30 -9.31 12.22 -5.65
CA ALA A 30 -8.80 11.52 -6.83
C ALA A 30 -9.79 10.45 -7.32
N GLU A 31 -10.38 9.68 -6.39
CA GLU A 31 -11.41 8.68 -6.70
C GLU A 31 -12.64 9.32 -7.35
N ILE A 32 -13.14 10.43 -6.81
CA ILE A 32 -14.28 11.17 -7.37
C ILE A 32 -13.95 11.66 -8.79
N ILE A 33 -12.75 12.17 -9.03
CA ILE A 33 -12.33 12.64 -10.36
C ILE A 33 -12.30 11.49 -11.35
N PHE A 34 -11.69 10.36 -11.01
CA PHE A 34 -11.64 9.20 -11.92
C PHE A 34 -13.02 8.58 -12.15
N CYS A 35 -13.87 8.51 -11.11
CA CYS A 35 -15.24 8.06 -11.22
C CYS A 35 -16.05 8.95 -12.17
N THR A 36 -15.98 10.27 -12.00
CA THR A 36 -16.66 11.24 -12.88
C THR A 36 -16.13 11.14 -14.32
N ARG A 37 -14.81 11.01 -14.49
CA ARG A 37 -14.21 10.83 -15.82
C ARG A 37 -14.69 9.53 -16.48
N TYR A 38 -14.78 8.43 -15.73
CA TYR A 38 -15.31 7.16 -16.22
C TYR A 38 -16.78 7.27 -16.63
N LEU A 39 -17.63 7.87 -15.78
CA LEU A 39 -19.06 8.04 -16.06
C LEU A 39 -19.32 8.90 -17.30
N ASN A 40 -18.47 9.90 -17.54
CA ASN A 40 -18.64 10.81 -18.69
C ASN A 40 -18.08 10.23 -20.01
N THR A 41 -17.06 9.40 -19.95
CA THR A 41 -16.31 8.97 -21.16
C THR A 41 -16.46 7.47 -21.46
N GLY A 42 -16.85 6.64 -20.48
CA GLY A 42 -16.80 5.18 -20.58
C GLY A 42 -15.38 4.63 -20.76
N SER A 43 -14.34 5.43 -20.53
CA SER A 43 -12.94 5.08 -20.80
C SER A 43 -12.45 3.98 -19.86
N LEU A 44 -11.94 2.89 -20.43
CA LEU A 44 -11.30 1.81 -19.67
C LEU A 44 -10.09 2.31 -18.85
N MET A 45 -9.34 3.27 -19.37
CA MET A 45 -8.25 3.92 -18.63
C MET A 45 -8.74 4.59 -17.35
N ALA A 46 -9.83 5.35 -17.44
CA ALA A 46 -10.43 6.00 -16.26
C ALA A 46 -10.94 4.96 -15.25
N GLN A 47 -11.55 3.87 -15.74
CA GLN A 47 -12.00 2.77 -14.90
C GLN A 47 -10.83 2.09 -14.15
N LEU A 48 -9.73 1.81 -14.84
CA LEU A 48 -8.55 1.20 -14.21
C LEU A 48 -7.91 2.13 -13.18
N CYS A 49 -7.81 3.44 -13.48
CA CYS A 49 -7.32 4.43 -12.53
C CYS A 49 -8.24 4.55 -11.30
N MET A 50 -9.56 4.51 -11.48
CA MET A 50 -10.55 4.49 -10.41
C MET A 50 -10.33 3.27 -9.50
N VAL A 51 -10.29 2.06 -10.06
CA VAL A 51 -10.06 0.84 -9.25
C VAL A 51 -8.71 0.87 -8.55
N MET A 52 -7.66 1.32 -9.23
CA MET A 52 -6.32 1.46 -8.67
C MET A 52 -6.30 2.41 -7.46
N THR A 53 -6.95 3.57 -7.59
CA THR A 53 -7.04 4.58 -6.53
C THR A 53 -7.88 4.10 -5.36
N PHE A 54 -9.00 3.43 -5.64
CA PHE A 54 -9.84 2.81 -4.62
C PHE A 54 -9.09 1.74 -3.82
N LEU A 55 -8.33 0.87 -4.49
CA LEU A 55 -7.52 -0.15 -3.81
C LEU A 55 -6.47 0.46 -2.88
N LEU A 56 -5.83 1.54 -3.32
CA LEU A 56 -4.84 2.24 -2.52
C LEU A 56 -5.49 3.00 -1.37
N GLY A 57 -6.38 3.94 -1.66
CA GLY A 57 -7.00 4.83 -0.67
C GLY A 57 -7.94 4.07 0.27
N GLY A 58 -8.80 3.19 -0.27
CA GLY A 58 -9.72 2.36 0.51
C GLY A 58 -8.96 1.34 1.38
N GLY A 59 -7.96 0.66 0.82
CA GLY A 59 -7.12 -0.27 1.57
C GLY A 59 -6.38 0.39 2.72
N ASP A 60 -5.78 1.55 2.46
CA ASP A 60 -5.07 2.31 3.49
C ASP A 60 -6.02 2.93 4.52
N ALA A 61 -7.27 3.27 4.16
CA ALA A 61 -8.27 3.76 5.10
C ALA A 61 -8.54 2.75 6.23
N PHE A 62 -8.61 1.44 5.91
CA PHE A 62 -8.74 0.39 6.93
C PHE A 62 -7.61 0.36 7.94
N HIS A 63 -6.42 0.78 7.56
CA HIS A 63 -5.25 0.87 8.43
C HIS A 63 -5.14 2.23 9.13
N LEU A 64 -5.37 3.31 8.41
CA LEU A 64 -5.15 4.67 8.89
C LEU A 64 -6.26 5.17 9.82
N ILE A 65 -7.53 4.87 9.53
CA ILE A 65 -8.66 5.33 10.37
C ILE A 65 -8.53 4.81 11.80
N PRO A 66 -8.34 3.49 12.06
CA PRO A 66 -8.11 3.02 13.42
C PRO A 66 -6.89 3.68 14.07
N ARG A 67 -5.81 3.89 13.32
CA ARG A 67 -4.59 4.52 13.82
C ARG A 67 -4.85 5.97 14.26
N ILE A 68 -5.56 6.77 13.45
CA ILE A 68 -5.97 8.12 13.78
C ILE A 68 -6.80 8.13 15.07
N VAL A 69 -7.85 7.29 15.13
CA VAL A 69 -8.75 7.20 16.29
C VAL A 69 -7.98 6.85 17.57
N TYR A 70 -7.07 5.88 17.50
CA TYR A 70 -6.29 5.48 18.68
C TYR A 70 -5.19 6.47 19.04
N ASN A 71 -4.66 7.22 18.09
CA ASN A 71 -3.75 8.33 18.37
C ASN A 71 -4.45 9.46 19.14
N PHE A 72 -5.75 9.72 18.88
CA PHE A 72 -6.52 10.70 19.64
C PHE A 72 -6.92 10.18 21.04
N LYS A 73 -7.33 8.91 21.15
CA LYS A 73 -7.78 8.33 22.42
C LYS A 73 -6.67 8.10 23.44
N GLY A 74 -5.40 8.03 22.98
CA GLY A 74 -4.27 7.70 23.85
C GLY A 74 -4.18 6.22 24.26
N GLU A 75 -3.31 5.92 25.21
CA GLU A 75 -3.18 4.58 25.79
C GLU A 75 -4.29 4.32 26.81
N THR A 76 -4.86 3.12 26.77
CA THR A 76 -5.85 2.67 27.76
C THR A 76 -5.29 1.50 28.56
N SER A 77 -5.60 1.48 29.86
CA SER A 77 -5.25 0.38 30.76
C SER A 77 -6.26 -0.79 30.69
N ASP A 78 -7.42 -0.57 30.05
CA ASP A 78 -8.44 -1.60 29.91
C ASP A 78 -8.02 -2.66 28.87
N ARG A 79 -7.91 -3.92 29.33
CA ARG A 79 -7.56 -5.08 28.50
C ARG A 79 -8.54 -5.30 27.34
N GLY A 80 -9.82 -5.02 27.55
CA GLY A 80 -10.86 -5.17 26.51
C GLY A 80 -10.66 -4.18 25.36
N GLN A 81 -10.34 -2.92 25.68
CA GLN A 81 -10.05 -1.89 24.69
C GLN A 81 -8.70 -2.14 23.97
N GLN A 82 -7.69 -2.63 24.69
CA GLN A 82 -6.41 -3.01 24.07
C GLN A 82 -6.61 -4.11 23.04
N ARG A 83 -7.37 -5.16 23.33
CA ARG A 83 -7.68 -6.25 22.41
C ARG A 83 -8.43 -5.76 21.17
N LYS A 84 -9.42 -4.86 21.34
CA LYS A 84 -10.12 -4.23 20.20
C LYS A 84 -9.18 -3.40 19.34
N ARG A 85 -8.27 -2.65 19.94
CA ARG A 85 -7.25 -1.87 19.23
C ARG A 85 -6.35 -2.77 18.39
N GLU A 86 -5.83 -3.85 18.97
CA GLU A 86 -4.98 -4.82 18.27
C GLU A 86 -5.71 -5.46 17.09
N PHE A 87 -6.98 -5.82 17.29
CA PHE A 87 -7.81 -6.39 16.23
C PHE A 87 -7.98 -5.42 15.04
N TRP A 88 -8.40 -4.18 15.27
CA TRP A 88 -8.62 -3.23 14.18
C TRP A 88 -7.34 -2.81 13.47
N LEU A 89 -6.25 -2.64 14.20
CA LEU A 89 -4.95 -2.35 13.60
C LEU A 89 -4.42 -3.55 12.80
N GLY A 90 -4.60 -4.76 13.31
CA GLY A 90 -4.22 -5.98 12.62
C GLY A 90 -5.03 -6.22 11.35
N LEU A 91 -6.36 -6.04 11.42
CA LEU A 91 -7.25 -6.12 10.27
C LEU A 91 -6.88 -5.10 9.19
N GLY A 92 -6.61 -3.85 9.60
CA GLY A 92 -6.16 -2.81 8.69
C GLY A 92 -4.86 -3.16 7.98
N ASN A 93 -3.89 -3.73 8.71
CA ASN A 93 -2.62 -4.19 8.12
C ASN A 93 -2.81 -5.33 7.12
N LEU A 94 -3.71 -6.28 7.41
CA LEU A 94 -4.03 -7.38 6.51
C LEU A 94 -4.70 -6.85 5.24
N VAL A 95 -5.75 -6.05 5.36
CA VAL A 95 -6.48 -5.45 4.23
C VAL A 95 -5.53 -4.62 3.36
N SER A 96 -4.75 -3.70 3.96
CA SER A 96 -3.79 -2.89 3.23
C SER A 96 -2.72 -3.74 2.53
N SER A 97 -2.27 -4.86 3.14
CA SER A 97 -1.32 -5.77 2.49
C SER A 97 -1.90 -6.43 1.24
N ILE A 98 -3.17 -6.83 1.26
CA ILE A 98 -3.85 -7.45 0.12
C ILE A 98 -4.13 -6.40 -0.96
N THR A 99 -4.73 -5.28 -0.60
CA THR A 99 -5.10 -4.22 -1.57
C THR A 99 -3.89 -3.62 -2.26
N MET A 100 -2.77 -3.44 -1.53
CA MET A 100 -1.49 -3.03 -2.12
C MET A 100 -0.94 -4.03 -3.12
N THR A 101 -1.16 -5.32 -2.91
CA THR A 101 -0.75 -6.35 -3.87
C THR A 101 -1.54 -6.23 -5.17
N VAL A 102 -2.87 -6.09 -5.05
CA VAL A 102 -3.76 -5.94 -6.18
C VAL A 102 -3.55 -4.59 -6.88
N PHE A 103 -3.26 -3.52 -6.13
CA PHE A 103 -2.88 -2.22 -6.68
C PHE A 103 -1.76 -2.31 -7.73
N TYR A 104 -0.69 -3.08 -7.48
CA TYR A 104 0.41 -3.21 -8.45
C TYR A 104 0.00 -3.94 -9.73
N ILE A 105 -0.99 -4.84 -9.68
CA ILE A 105 -1.57 -5.45 -10.90
C ILE A 105 -2.28 -4.38 -11.71
N PHE A 106 -3.16 -3.58 -11.09
CA PHE A 106 -3.87 -2.50 -11.77
C PHE A 106 -2.92 -1.40 -12.25
N PHE A 107 -1.91 -1.06 -11.48
CA PHE A 107 -0.87 -0.12 -11.89
C PHE A 107 -0.16 -0.59 -13.15
N PHE A 108 0.19 -1.88 -13.25
CA PHE A 108 0.77 -2.45 -14.45
C PHE A 108 -0.19 -2.36 -15.65
N MET A 109 -1.48 -2.64 -15.45
CA MET A 109 -2.51 -2.51 -16.50
C MET A 109 -2.67 -1.06 -16.97
N VAL A 110 -2.71 -0.10 -16.04
CA VAL A 110 -2.78 1.34 -16.35
C VAL A 110 -1.57 1.76 -17.19
N MET A 111 -0.37 1.30 -16.83
CA MET A 111 0.85 1.60 -17.59
C MET A 111 0.83 0.98 -18.99
N ALA A 112 0.33 -0.26 -19.11
CA ALA A 112 0.18 -0.90 -20.41
C ALA A 112 -0.76 -0.11 -21.32
N MET A 113 -1.89 0.36 -20.80
CA MET A 113 -2.84 1.18 -21.57
C MET A 113 -2.27 2.55 -21.93
N LYS A 114 -1.58 3.22 -20.99
CA LYS A 114 -0.94 4.53 -21.25
C LYS A 114 -0.01 4.49 -22.45
N HIS A 115 0.64 3.35 -22.70
CA HIS A 115 1.59 3.15 -23.80
C HIS A 115 1.00 2.45 -25.03
N GLY A 116 -0.32 2.64 -25.28
CA GLY A 116 -0.94 2.29 -26.56
C GLY A 116 -1.41 0.84 -26.70
N MET A 117 -1.53 0.12 -25.59
CA MET A 117 -2.12 -1.22 -25.60
C MET A 117 -3.65 -1.11 -25.40
N ASN A 118 -4.34 -0.61 -26.43
CA ASN A 118 -5.78 -0.32 -26.36
C ASN A 118 -6.68 -1.57 -26.35
N ASP A 119 -6.14 -2.74 -26.73
CA ASP A 119 -6.85 -4.00 -26.70
C ASP A 119 -6.26 -4.93 -25.67
N ALA A 120 -7.10 -5.49 -24.79
CA ALA A 120 -6.68 -6.48 -23.81
C ALA A 120 -6.04 -7.73 -24.45
N TYR A 121 -6.24 -7.94 -25.76
CA TYR A 121 -5.66 -9.00 -26.57
C TYR A 121 -4.33 -8.61 -27.25
N SER A 122 -4.01 -7.33 -27.34
CA SER A 122 -2.74 -6.83 -27.91
C SER A 122 -1.58 -6.83 -26.93
N ILE A 123 -1.76 -7.44 -25.76
CA ILE A 123 -0.63 -7.74 -24.88
C ILE A 123 0.26 -8.70 -25.65
N MET A 124 1.38 -8.17 -26.18
CA MET A 124 2.37 -8.98 -26.89
C MET A 124 2.66 -10.26 -26.10
N PRO A 125 2.87 -11.42 -26.75
CA PRO A 125 3.09 -12.70 -26.07
C PRO A 125 4.11 -12.63 -24.93
N ASP A 126 5.19 -11.86 -25.11
CA ASP A 126 6.25 -11.66 -24.10
C ASP A 126 5.78 -10.84 -22.89
N LYS A 127 4.89 -9.87 -23.10
CA LYS A 127 4.32 -9.03 -22.03
C LYS A 127 3.22 -9.76 -21.28
N PHE A 128 2.49 -10.63 -21.95
CA PHE A 128 1.49 -11.49 -21.33
C PHE A 128 2.11 -12.47 -20.33
N SER A 129 3.25 -13.06 -20.69
CA SER A 129 3.97 -13.96 -19.79
C SER A 129 4.38 -13.26 -18.49
N LEU A 130 4.85 -12.00 -18.57
CA LEU A 130 5.24 -11.24 -17.40
C LEU A 130 4.05 -10.84 -16.54
N PHE A 131 2.92 -10.47 -17.16
CA PHE A 131 1.68 -10.21 -16.44
C PHE A 131 1.22 -11.45 -15.65
N ILE A 132 1.28 -12.64 -16.24
CA ILE A 132 0.99 -13.89 -15.54
C ILE A 132 1.92 -14.07 -14.34
N VAL A 133 3.23 -13.83 -14.50
CA VAL A 133 4.17 -13.91 -13.38
C VAL A 133 3.79 -12.95 -12.26
N LEU A 134 3.41 -11.71 -12.57
CA LEU A 134 2.95 -10.76 -11.56
C LEU A 134 1.68 -11.24 -10.84
N VAL A 135 0.72 -11.79 -11.57
CA VAL A 135 -0.51 -12.35 -10.99
C VAL A 135 -0.20 -13.55 -10.09
N VAL A 136 0.66 -14.46 -10.53
CA VAL A 136 1.08 -15.62 -9.71
C VAL A 136 1.76 -15.17 -8.42
N LEU A 137 2.69 -14.21 -8.50
CA LEU A 137 3.36 -13.65 -7.32
C LEU A 137 2.35 -12.95 -6.38
N ALA A 138 1.36 -12.25 -6.94
CA ALA A 138 0.29 -11.63 -6.17
C ALA A 138 -0.55 -12.67 -5.43
N VAL A 139 -0.95 -13.75 -6.09
CA VAL A 139 -1.70 -14.85 -5.47
C VAL A 139 -0.88 -15.49 -4.36
N ILE A 140 0.39 -15.83 -4.61
CA ILE A 140 1.30 -16.39 -3.59
C ILE A 140 1.36 -15.44 -2.38
N ARG A 141 1.54 -14.13 -2.59
CA ARG A 141 1.59 -13.15 -1.51
C ARG A 141 0.29 -13.08 -0.72
N ILE A 142 -0.86 -13.04 -1.41
CA ILE A 142 -2.18 -13.00 -0.75
C ILE A 142 -2.37 -14.24 0.11
N VAL A 143 -2.05 -15.41 -0.43
CA VAL A 143 -2.11 -16.68 0.33
C VAL A 143 -1.21 -16.60 1.57
N LEU A 144 0.05 -16.14 1.41
CA LEU A 144 0.97 -15.96 2.55
C LEU A 144 0.44 -14.96 3.59
N CYS A 145 -0.25 -13.89 3.17
CA CYS A 145 -0.89 -12.94 4.10
C CYS A 145 -2.05 -13.56 4.89
N LEU A 146 -2.77 -14.51 4.32
CA LEU A 146 -3.91 -15.17 4.97
C LEU A 146 -3.50 -16.26 5.98
N PHE A 147 -2.24 -16.67 5.98
CA PHE A 147 -1.78 -17.68 6.95
C PHE A 147 -1.90 -17.17 8.40
N PRO A 148 -2.43 -18.01 9.32
CA PRO A 148 -2.63 -17.65 10.73
C PRO A 148 -1.30 -17.33 11.46
N GLN A 149 -0.18 -17.86 10.99
CA GLN A 149 1.17 -17.61 11.52
C GLN A 149 1.61 -16.15 11.40
N ASN A 150 0.91 -15.30 10.63
CA ASN A 150 1.17 -13.87 10.60
C ASN A 150 0.81 -13.15 11.90
N HIS A 151 0.02 -13.77 12.78
CA HIS A 151 -0.41 -13.20 14.07
C HIS A 151 -0.87 -11.73 13.97
N TRP A 152 -1.67 -11.40 12.95
CA TRP A 152 -2.12 -10.03 12.68
C TRP A 152 -2.82 -9.37 13.87
N PHE A 153 -3.48 -10.18 14.72
CA PHE A 153 -4.34 -9.72 15.81
C PHE A 153 -3.65 -9.79 17.18
N SER A 154 -2.34 -10.03 17.24
CA SER A 154 -1.56 -10.08 18.47
C SER A 154 -0.34 -9.17 18.41
N LYS A 155 0.21 -8.83 19.60
CA LYS A 155 1.47 -8.07 19.70
C LYS A 155 2.70 -8.87 19.28
N ASP A 156 2.61 -10.20 19.35
CA ASP A 156 3.71 -11.11 19.08
C ASP A 156 3.72 -11.51 17.61
N HIS A 157 4.02 -10.55 16.75
CA HIS A 157 4.23 -10.84 15.32
C HIS A 157 5.55 -11.57 15.13
N GLU A 158 5.52 -12.78 14.61
CA GLU A 158 6.76 -13.47 14.22
C GLU A 158 7.45 -12.74 13.06
N THR A 159 8.71 -12.36 13.28
CA THR A 159 9.48 -11.56 12.31
C THR A 159 9.68 -12.28 10.98
N ASN A 160 9.80 -13.60 11.03
CA ASN A 160 10.07 -14.43 9.86
C ASN A 160 8.90 -14.45 8.86
N TRP A 161 7.66 -14.55 9.34
CA TRP A 161 6.48 -14.50 8.48
C TRP A 161 6.27 -13.15 7.83
N GLY A 162 6.61 -12.07 8.56
CA GLY A 162 6.68 -10.73 7.99
C GLY A 162 7.64 -10.62 6.82
N LEU A 163 8.78 -11.34 6.86
CA LEU A 163 9.73 -11.39 5.76
C LEU A 163 9.20 -12.24 4.60
N TYR A 164 8.76 -13.47 4.88
CA TYR A 164 8.32 -14.42 3.85
C TYR A 164 7.19 -13.86 2.96
N ARG A 165 6.16 -13.24 3.55
CA ARG A 165 5.07 -12.65 2.76
C ARG A 165 5.52 -11.44 1.91
N ASN A 166 6.63 -10.79 2.26
CA ASN A 166 7.12 -9.63 1.52
C ASN A 166 8.13 -9.99 0.41
N ILE A 167 8.68 -11.21 0.38
CA ILE A 167 9.55 -11.67 -0.72
C ILE A 167 8.84 -11.58 -2.08
N PRO A 168 7.64 -12.18 -2.28
CA PRO A 168 6.93 -12.06 -3.55
C PRO A 168 6.62 -10.60 -3.91
N PHE A 169 6.34 -9.76 -2.91
CA PHE A 169 6.05 -8.34 -3.14
C PHE A 169 7.27 -7.56 -3.62
N VAL A 170 8.43 -7.82 -3.05
CA VAL A 170 9.69 -7.20 -3.51
C VAL A 170 10.00 -7.63 -4.94
N ILE A 171 9.81 -8.91 -5.28
CA ILE A 171 10.00 -9.41 -6.65
C ILE A 171 9.03 -8.70 -7.61
N MET A 172 7.75 -8.54 -7.25
CA MET A 172 6.77 -7.78 -8.02
C MET A 172 7.24 -6.33 -8.23
N GLY A 173 7.75 -5.69 -7.17
CA GLY A 173 8.29 -4.33 -7.24
C GLY A 173 9.48 -4.21 -8.20
N VAL A 174 10.44 -5.13 -8.09
CA VAL A 174 11.61 -5.16 -9.00
C VAL A 174 11.17 -5.34 -10.45
N ILE A 175 10.28 -6.29 -10.72
CA ILE A 175 9.73 -6.51 -12.07
C ILE A 175 9.06 -5.21 -12.58
N THR A 176 8.24 -4.57 -11.76
CA THR A 176 7.55 -3.33 -12.11
C THR A 176 8.55 -2.22 -12.45
N VAL A 177 9.58 -2.02 -11.62
CA VAL A 177 10.63 -1.00 -11.84
C VAL A 177 11.41 -1.29 -13.12
N CYS A 178 11.84 -2.54 -13.34
CA CYS A 178 12.54 -2.92 -14.57
C CYS A 178 11.66 -2.62 -15.79
N TYR A 179 10.38 -2.90 -15.73
CA TYR A 179 9.45 -2.66 -16.81
C TYR A 179 9.26 -1.16 -17.10
N LEU A 180 9.12 -0.35 -16.04
CA LEU A 180 9.02 1.11 -16.15
C LEU A 180 10.27 1.71 -16.83
N ILE A 181 11.46 1.21 -16.50
CA ILE A 181 12.72 1.72 -17.05
C ILE A 181 12.96 1.21 -18.49
N ILE A 182 12.90 -0.10 -18.69
CA ILE A 182 13.37 -0.73 -19.92
C ILE A 182 12.33 -0.61 -21.05
N VAL A 183 11.05 -0.79 -20.71
CA VAL A 183 9.98 -0.88 -21.72
C VAL A 183 9.27 0.45 -21.92
N TYR A 184 8.89 1.10 -20.81
CA TYR A 184 8.07 2.32 -20.87
C TYR A 184 8.90 3.60 -20.81
N GLN A 185 10.17 3.53 -20.39
CA GLN A 185 11.06 4.69 -20.20
C GLN A 185 10.48 5.76 -19.25
N GLU A 186 9.66 5.33 -18.30
CA GLU A 186 9.00 6.16 -17.30
C GLU A 186 9.85 6.29 -16.03
N TRP A 187 10.95 7.03 -16.14
CA TRP A 187 11.95 7.17 -15.08
C TRP A 187 11.39 7.73 -13.78
N LEU A 188 10.48 8.73 -13.86
CA LEU A 188 9.88 9.33 -12.67
C LEU A 188 9.06 8.31 -11.88
N LEU A 189 8.20 7.54 -12.56
CA LEU A 189 7.42 6.48 -11.93
C LEU A 189 8.32 5.37 -11.37
N ALA A 190 9.38 5.00 -12.08
CA ALA A 190 10.35 4.01 -11.59
C ALA A 190 11.03 4.47 -10.30
N ILE A 191 11.42 5.74 -10.21
CA ILE A 191 12.01 6.33 -9.00
C ILE A 191 10.99 6.32 -7.85
N LEU A 192 9.74 6.76 -8.09
CA LEU A 192 8.69 6.79 -7.08
C LEU A 192 8.39 5.39 -6.54
N VAL A 193 8.28 4.38 -7.41
CA VAL A 193 8.08 2.98 -7.00
C VAL A 193 9.27 2.50 -6.18
N THR A 194 10.51 2.72 -6.64
CA THR A 194 11.72 2.29 -5.94
C THR A 194 11.81 2.91 -4.55
N VAL A 195 11.64 4.23 -4.43
CA VAL A 195 11.67 4.94 -3.13
C VAL A 195 10.59 4.40 -2.21
N SER A 196 9.37 4.19 -2.72
CA SER A 196 8.26 3.62 -1.96
C SER A 196 8.60 2.23 -1.41
N PHE A 197 9.19 1.34 -2.23
CA PHE A 197 9.61 0.01 -1.79
C PHE A 197 10.74 0.04 -0.76
N VAL A 198 11.74 0.89 -0.97
CA VAL A 198 12.85 1.05 -0.01
C VAL A 198 12.30 1.52 1.35
N CYS A 199 11.46 2.56 1.36
CA CYS A 199 10.82 3.05 2.59
C CYS A 199 10.00 1.95 3.27
N TYR A 200 9.23 1.18 2.51
CA TYR A 200 8.44 0.07 3.03
C TYR A 200 9.33 -1.03 3.65
N MET A 201 10.40 -1.43 2.98
CA MET A 201 11.32 -2.46 3.48
C MET A 201 12.04 -2.00 4.75
N VAL A 202 12.44 -0.72 4.84
CA VAL A 202 13.01 -0.14 6.05
C VAL A 202 12.04 -0.27 7.23
N VAL A 203 10.75 -0.03 7.01
CA VAL A 203 9.72 -0.19 8.05
C VAL A 203 9.56 -1.65 8.45
N VAL A 204 9.41 -2.55 7.47
CA VAL A 204 9.21 -3.98 7.73
C VAL A 204 10.37 -4.60 8.52
N LEU A 205 11.61 -4.25 8.17
CA LEU A 205 12.81 -4.83 8.78
C LEU A 205 13.23 -4.13 10.07
N GLY A 206 12.95 -2.82 10.18
CA GLY A 206 13.57 -1.97 11.20
C GLY A 206 12.62 -1.41 12.26
N ALA A 207 11.33 -1.25 11.99
CA ALA A 207 10.41 -0.56 12.90
C ALA A 207 10.26 -1.25 14.27
N ARG A 208 10.46 -2.57 14.34
CA ARG A 208 10.48 -3.31 15.61
C ARG A 208 11.67 -2.95 16.51
N LYS A 209 12.85 -2.79 15.90
CA LYS A 209 14.08 -2.44 16.64
C LYS A 209 14.11 -0.96 16.98
N LYS A 210 13.63 -0.11 16.06
CA LYS A 210 13.59 1.35 16.18
C LYS A 210 12.22 1.87 15.73
N PRO A 211 11.28 2.14 16.67
CA PRO A 211 9.92 2.60 16.34
C PRO A 211 9.87 3.87 15.49
N MET A 212 10.90 4.71 15.54
CA MET A 212 11.03 5.91 14.70
C MET A 212 11.07 5.59 13.19
N LEU A 213 11.58 4.39 12.81
CA LEU A 213 11.58 3.97 11.40
C LEU A 213 10.17 3.80 10.83
N GLY A 214 9.15 3.66 11.68
CA GLY A 214 7.75 3.69 11.25
C GLY A 214 7.36 5.00 10.55
N MET A 215 8.07 6.12 10.78
CA MET A 215 7.84 7.39 10.08
C MET A 215 8.21 7.32 8.59
N MET A 216 9.01 6.34 8.15
CA MET A 216 9.31 6.11 6.73
C MET A 216 8.06 5.72 5.91
N MET A 217 6.92 5.45 6.57
CA MET A 217 5.63 5.33 5.88
C MET A 217 5.15 6.65 5.27
N ILE A 218 5.56 7.82 5.82
CA ILE A 218 5.19 9.14 5.27
C ILE A 218 5.78 9.34 3.87
N PRO A 219 7.11 9.27 3.64
CA PRO A 219 7.65 9.41 2.29
C PRO A 219 7.15 8.33 1.33
N LYS A 220 6.92 7.09 1.81
CA LYS A 220 6.25 6.07 1.01
C LYS A 220 4.89 6.55 0.48
N THR A 221 4.06 7.09 1.36
CA THR A 221 2.70 7.57 1.00
C THR A 221 2.77 8.78 0.07
N VAL A 222 3.74 9.69 0.25
CA VAL A 222 3.97 10.81 -0.68
C VAL A 222 4.28 10.31 -2.10
N CYS A 223 5.08 9.24 -2.23
CA CYS A 223 5.33 8.63 -3.53
C CYS A 223 4.02 8.14 -4.19
N TYR A 224 3.12 7.52 -3.44
CA TYR A 224 1.83 7.07 -3.98
C TYR A 224 0.90 8.22 -4.34
N ILE A 225 0.85 9.29 -3.53
CA ILE A 225 0.13 10.52 -3.88
C ILE A 225 0.61 11.04 -5.24
N TRP A 226 1.92 11.11 -5.43
CA TRP A 226 2.51 11.60 -6.67
C TRP A 226 2.23 10.66 -7.85
N MET A 227 2.34 9.35 -7.63
CA MET A 227 1.99 8.36 -8.67
C MET A 227 0.54 8.52 -9.15
N ILE A 228 -0.43 8.70 -8.24
CA ILE A 228 -1.83 8.93 -8.61
C ILE A 228 -1.99 10.28 -9.31
N ALA A 229 -1.35 11.34 -8.80
CA ALA A 229 -1.44 12.68 -9.36
C ALA A 229 -0.96 12.77 -10.83
N LEU A 230 -0.05 11.89 -11.25
CA LEU A 230 0.41 11.81 -12.65
C LEU A 230 -0.65 11.26 -13.62
N PHE A 231 -1.75 10.72 -13.13
CA PHE A 231 -2.87 10.21 -13.94
C PHE A 231 -4.13 11.09 -13.83
N LEU A 232 -4.17 12.07 -12.89
CA LEU A 232 -5.27 13.02 -12.75
C LEU A 232 -5.27 14.03 -13.91
#